data_e37337d827381e17f9293d224930cfec
#
_entry.id   e37337d827381e17f9293d224930cfec
#
_cell.length_a   1.000
_cell.length_b   1.000
_cell.length_c   1.000
_cell.angle_alpha   90.00
_cell.angle_beta   90.00
_cell.angle_gamma   90.00
#
_symmetry.space_group_name_H-M   'P 1'
#
loop_
_entity.id
_entity.type
_entity.pdbx_description
1 polymer ?
#
loop_
_entity_poly.entity_id
_entity_poly.type
_entity_poly.pdbx_seq_one_letter_code
_entity_poly.pdbx_strand_id
1 'polypeptide(L)'
;MFILDPKPHNINELDTILDESMEEGIQTNNQGISFYKIVFAFDIETTSFTGPVTKTDHNEKRGIMYIWQLAINGRVIVGREWSEFVGVMTHITDRLHTDKYTKILVFVHSLQFEFQWIRYLFQWDKIFAIDKRKPIYAITNSGIEFRCSYILTNYSLEKLGDQLHKYKVKKLVGDLDYTKIRHPQTPLTDEELQYCINDVLVVSAYIKEQIEKERYIHKIPLTCTGYCRRFVRKNCLYGPVYKLWKKQFHRYHDFIKSLRIRSFEEYKQFKRAFTGGFTHASHFYAMYTLDNVSHVDFSSSYPFVCLSEQFPMSTFKDVDVSKISKEEFEQLLRTYCCIFDCKIYDLKPKMRHESYIPSYKCFLKVGEVVNNGRIYSASCVGITLTEVDMSIINGVYEYSHIEISNLKISRKGYLPIEIIKSIIELYKKKTELKGVSGKEQEYLVSKGLLNSCY
;
A
#
# COMPACT_ATOMS: atom_id res chain seq x y z
N MET A 1 23.99 13.42 -16.48
CA MET A 1 24.61 12.78 -15.25
C MET A 1 23.78 13.14 -14.02
N PHE A 2 23.63 12.21 -13.04
CA PHE A 2 22.91 12.48 -11.78
C PHE A 2 23.81 13.21 -10.77
N ILE A 3 23.37 14.39 -10.31
CA ILE A 3 24.11 15.24 -9.36
C ILE A 3 23.09 15.78 -8.34
N LEU A 4 23.35 15.54 -7.04
CA LEU A 4 22.54 16.17 -5.98
C LEU A 4 23.01 17.64 -5.83
N ASP A 5 22.20 18.56 -6.30
CA ASP A 5 22.43 19.99 -6.15
C ASP A 5 21.37 20.58 -5.19
N PRO A 6 21.77 21.05 -4.01
CA PRO A 6 20.84 21.63 -3.05
C PRO A 6 20.38 23.05 -3.42
N LYS A 7 20.89 23.62 -4.51
CA LYS A 7 20.50 24.96 -4.96
C LYS A 7 19.30 24.91 -5.87
N PRO A 8 18.38 25.90 -5.82
CA PRO A 8 17.32 26.02 -6.79
C PRO A 8 17.88 26.43 -8.15
N HIS A 9 17.39 25.77 -9.21
CA HIS A 9 17.68 26.10 -10.59
C HIS A 9 16.56 26.93 -11.21
N ASN A 10 16.91 27.80 -12.11
CA ASN A 10 15.94 28.61 -12.87
C ASN A 10 15.31 27.77 -13.99
N ILE A 11 14.06 28.06 -14.34
CA ILE A 11 13.36 27.43 -15.48
C ILE A 11 14.14 27.58 -16.78
N ASN A 12 14.88 28.67 -16.95
CA ASN A 12 15.73 28.91 -18.15
C ASN A 12 16.88 27.89 -18.27
N GLU A 13 17.24 27.18 -17.21
CA GLU A 13 18.27 26.14 -17.24
C GLU A 13 17.70 24.75 -17.62
N LEU A 14 16.38 24.65 -17.84
CA LEU A 14 15.68 23.40 -18.09
C LEU A 14 16.26 22.62 -19.28
N ASP A 15 16.52 23.28 -20.41
CA ASP A 15 17.08 22.63 -21.61
C ASP A 15 18.48 22.04 -21.33
N THR A 16 19.34 22.80 -20.65
CA THR A 16 20.67 22.32 -20.27
C THR A 16 20.58 21.10 -19.35
N ILE A 17 19.68 21.16 -18.35
CA ILE A 17 19.46 20.05 -17.41
C ILE A 17 18.92 18.81 -18.15
N LEU A 18 18.02 18.99 -19.10
CA LEU A 18 17.46 17.89 -19.89
C LEU A 18 18.51 17.26 -20.81
N ASP A 19 19.29 18.07 -21.53
CA ASP A 19 20.32 17.59 -22.46
C ASP A 19 21.36 16.73 -21.74
N GLU A 20 21.89 17.19 -20.62
CA GLU A 20 22.79 16.40 -19.78
C GLU A 20 22.11 15.15 -19.18
N SER A 21 20.82 15.21 -18.91
CA SER A 21 20.07 14.08 -18.36
C SER A 21 19.74 13.01 -19.41
N MET A 22 19.57 13.40 -20.67
CA MET A 22 19.32 12.48 -21.80
C MET A 22 20.48 11.53 -22.07
N GLU A 23 21.72 11.87 -21.68
CA GLU A 23 22.89 10.99 -21.75
C GLU A 23 22.69 9.67 -20.97
N GLU A 24 21.81 9.62 -19.94
CA GLU A 24 21.48 8.40 -19.23
C GLU A 24 20.75 7.35 -20.10
N GLY A 25 20.16 7.80 -21.24
CA GLY A 25 19.53 6.98 -22.25
C GLY A 25 18.12 6.49 -21.92
N ILE A 26 17.66 5.57 -22.75
CA ILE A 26 16.30 5.01 -22.72
C ILE A 26 16.39 3.50 -22.47
N GLN A 27 15.40 2.95 -21.77
CA GLN A 27 15.28 1.52 -21.50
C GLN A 27 13.90 1.01 -21.90
N THR A 28 13.85 -0.04 -22.70
CA THR A 28 12.59 -0.63 -23.18
C THR A 28 12.27 -1.90 -22.37
N ASN A 29 11.03 -2.03 -21.94
CA ASN A 29 10.54 -3.23 -21.25
C ASN A 29 10.10 -4.32 -22.27
N ASN A 30 9.75 -5.51 -21.75
CA ASN A 30 9.32 -6.65 -22.59
C ASN A 30 7.98 -6.43 -23.32
N GLN A 31 7.27 -5.33 -23.04
CA GLN A 31 6.02 -4.96 -23.70
C GLN A 31 6.22 -3.91 -24.81
N GLY A 32 7.48 -3.55 -25.09
CA GLY A 32 7.82 -2.53 -26.09
C GLY A 32 7.63 -1.09 -25.60
N ILE A 33 7.43 -0.89 -24.30
CA ILE A 33 7.31 0.46 -23.72
C ILE A 33 8.69 0.92 -23.28
N SER A 34 9.10 2.09 -23.74
CA SER A 34 10.37 2.74 -23.46
C SER A 34 10.25 3.73 -22.30
N PHE A 35 11.30 3.83 -21.50
CA PHE A 35 11.38 4.73 -20.35
C PHE A 35 12.70 5.46 -20.35
N TYR A 36 12.68 6.77 -20.23
CA TYR A 36 13.89 7.54 -19.96
C TYR A 36 14.46 7.17 -18.59
N LYS A 37 15.77 7.04 -18.50
CA LYS A 37 16.46 6.75 -17.21
C LYS A 37 16.59 7.99 -16.33
N ILE A 38 16.05 9.09 -16.74
CA ILE A 38 16.06 10.36 -16.00
C ILE A 38 15.21 10.19 -14.75
N VAL A 39 15.75 10.59 -13.60
CA VAL A 39 15.04 10.57 -12.32
C VAL A 39 14.27 11.88 -12.17
N PHE A 40 12.94 11.80 -12.19
CA PHE A 40 12.09 12.93 -11.84
C PHE A 40 11.45 12.68 -10.47
N ALA A 41 11.50 13.69 -9.60
CA ALA A 41 10.75 13.72 -8.35
C ALA A 41 10.00 15.04 -8.23
N PHE A 42 8.75 14.98 -7.77
CA PHE A 42 7.85 16.13 -7.68
C PHE A 42 7.20 16.21 -6.31
N ASP A 43 7.07 17.43 -5.81
CA ASP A 43 6.40 17.75 -4.56
C ASP A 43 5.81 19.16 -4.60
N ILE A 44 4.88 19.46 -3.68
CA ILE A 44 4.27 20.78 -3.52
C ILE A 44 4.12 21.15 -2.05
N GLU A 45 4.19 22.44 -1.77
CA GLU A 45 3.78 22.96 -0.48
C GLU A 45 2.51 23.79 -0.58
N THR A 46 1.64 23.61 0.41
CA THR A 46 0.32 24.21 0.41
C THR A 46 0.02 24.89 1.73
N THR A 47 -0.76 25.95 1.69
CA THR A 47 -1.35 26.54 2.88
C THR A 47 -2.86 26.28 2.88
N SER A 48 -3.45 26.20 4.07
CA SER A 48 -4.90 26.08 4.20
C SER A 48 -5.43 27.16 5.12
N PHE A 49 -6.56 27.74 4.74
CA PHE A 49 -7.23 28.78 5.50
C PHE A 49 -8.74 28.60 5.44
N THR A 50 -9.42 29.13 6.46
CA THR A 50 -10.88 29.22 6.48
C THR A 50 -11.24 30.60 5.95
N GLY A 51 -11.81 30.67 4.75
CA GLY A 51 -12.22 31.95 4.12
C GLY A 51 -13.66 32.32 4.42
N PRO A 52 -14.03 33.60 4.29
CA PRO A 52 -15.42 34.00 4.30
C PRO A 52 -16.12 33.34 3.11
N VAL A 53 -17.17 32.63 3.42
CA VAL A 53 -17.95 31.91 2.45
C VAL A 53 -19.18 32.72 2.10
N THR A 54 -19.66 32.56 0.88
CA THR A 54 -20.92 33.13 0.41
C THR A 54 -22.08 32.75 1.35
N LYS A 55 -23.15 33.48 1.34
CA LYS A 55 -24.28 33.37 2.28
C LYS A 55 -24.89 31.98 2.53
N THR A 56 -24.42 30.95 1.84
CA THR A 56 -24.95 29.58 1.87
C THR A 56 -23.95 28.51 2.38
N ASP A 57 -22.67 28.84 2.58
CA ASP A 57 -21.64 27.84 2.94
C ASP A 57 -21.00 28.17 4.28
N HIS A 58 -21.01 27.20 5.19
CA HIS A 58 -20.39 27.30 6.51
C HIS A 58 -18.92 26.85 6.44
N ASN A 59 -17.98 27.76 6.71
CA ASN A 59 -16.57 27.52 7.06
C ASN A 59 -15.86 26.39 6.28
N GLU A 60 -15.83 26.44 4.94
CA GLU A 60 -15.03 25.51 4.16
C GLU A 60 -13.54 25.85 4.26
N LYS A 61 -12.77 24.81 4.58
CA LYS A 61 -11.31 24.89 4.55
C LYS A 61 -10.83 24.89 3.10
N ARG A 62 -10.16 25.97 2.69
CA ARG A 62 -9.59 26.14 1.35
C ARG A 62 -8.09 25.93 1.41
N GLY A 63 -7.51 25.42 0.33
CA GLY A 63 -6.07 25.25 0.16
C GLY A 63 -5.54 26.04 -1.03
N ILE A 64 -4.33 26.56 -0.91
CA ILE A 64 -3.56 27.19 -1.99
C ILE A 64 -2.18 26.52 -2.04
N MET A 65 -1.75 26.10 -3.22
CA MET A 65 -0.36 25.76 -3.48
C MET A 65 0.43 27.07 -3.63
N TYR A 66 1.54 27.18 -2.93
CA TYR A 66 2.37 28.39 -2.97
C TYR A 66 3.77 28.16 -3.55
N ILE A 67 4.21 26.89 -3.65
CA ILE A 67 5.44 26.50 -4.34
C ILE A 67 5.32 25.05 -4.81
N TRP A 68 5.84 24.76 -5.98
CA TRP A 68 6.08 23.40 -6.48
C TRP A 68 7.57 23.20 -6.74
N GLN A 69 8.03 21.96 -6.59
CA GLN A 69 9.40 21.56 -6.82
C GLN A 69 9.44 20.35 -7.75
N LEU A 70 10.33 20.41 -8.74
CA LEU A 70 10.60 19.30 -9.67
C LEU A 70 12.11 19.04 -9.73
N ALA A 71 12.52 17.91 -9.17
CA ALA A 71 13.90 17.45 -9.30
C ALA A 71 14.06 16.68 -10.63
N ILE A 72 15.09 16.99 -11.38
CA ILE A 72 15.51 16.33 -12.62
C ILE A 72 16.96 15.88 -12.44
N ASN A 73 17.18 14.58 -12.29
CA ASN A 73 18.50 14.01 -11.98
C ASN A 73 19.24 14.70 -10.82
N GLY A 74 18.48 15.13 -9.77
CA GLY A 74 19.01 15.74 -8.57
C GLY A 74 19.22 17.26 -8.63
N ARG A 75 18.86 17.94 -9.73
CA ARG A 75 18.76 19.39 -9.83
C ARG A 75 17.30 19.81 -9.69
N VAL A 76 17.02 20.82 -8.87
CA VAL A 76 15.64 21.17 -8.50
C VAL A 76 15.23 22.49 -9.13
N ILE A 77 14.22 22.43 -9.99
CA ILE A 77 13.51 23.61 -10.50
C ILE A 77 12.34 23.88 -9.57
N VAL A 78 12.13 25.13 -9.20
CA VAL A 78 11.02 25.57 -8.37
C VAL A 78 10.17 26.60 -9.11
N GLY A 79 8.88 26.60 -8.82
CA GLY A 79 7.97 27.62 -9.35
C GLY A 79 6.81 27.86 -8.39
N ARG A 80 6.05 28.90 -8.69
CA ARG A 80 5.04 29.43 -7.78
C ARG A 80 3.61 29.25 -8.29
N GLU A 81 3.44 29.02 -9.59
CA GLU A 81 2.14 28.94 -10.24
C GLU A 81 1.95 27.64 -11.02
N TRP A 82 0.72 27.19 -11.12
CA TRP A 82 0.39 25.97 -11.86
C TRP A 82 0.62 26.11 -13.38
N SER A 83 0.48 27.31 -13.90
CA SER A 83 0.77 27.61 -15.33
C SER A 83 2.23 27.35 -15.66
N GLU A 84 3.16 27.73 -14.77
CA GLU A 84 4.58 27.45 -14.91
C GLU A 84 4.85 25.94 -14.87
N PHE A 85 4.25 25.22 -13.91
CA PHE A 85 4.40 23.77 -13.81
C PHE A 85 3.91 23.05 -15.07
N VAL A 86 2.73 23.40 -15.57
CA VAL A 86 2.20 22.81 -16.81
C VAL A 86 3.10 23.15 -18.00
N GLY A 87 3.59 24.38 -18.10
CA GLY A 87 4.53 24.79 -19.14
C GLY A 87 5.81 23.97 -19.11
N VAL A 88 6.42 23.81 -17.93
CA VAL A 88 7.62 22.98 -17.74
C VAL A 88 7.37 21.52 -18.13
N MET A 89 6.27 20.92 -17.68
CA MET A 89 5.95 19.52 -17.99
C MET A 89 5.64 19.32 -19.49
N THR A 90 4.97 20.28 -20.13
CA THR A 90 4.72 20.26 -21.57
C THR A 90 6.04 20.35 -22.34
N HIS A 91 6.91 21.29 -21.98
CA HIS A 91 8.23 21.43 -22.60
C HIS A 91 9.06 20.15 -22.47
N ILE A 92 9.07 19.52 -21.29
CA ILE A 92 9.75 18.22 -21.05
C ILE A 92 9.19 17.15 -21.99
N THR A 93 7.87 17.01 -22.08
CA THR A 93 7.24 15.99 -22.94
C THR A 93 7.53 16.20 -24.42
N ASP A 94 7.51 17.45 -24.88
CA ASP A 94 7.82 17.80 -26.25
C ASP A 94 9.29 17.55 -26.58
N ARG A 95 10.20 17.97 -25.70
CA ARG A 95 11.66 17.81 -25.88
C ARG A 95 12.09 16.36 -25.87
N LEU A 96 11.45 15.52 -25.04
CA LEU A 96 11.72 14.08 -24.91
C LEU A 96 10.84 13.24 -25.85
N HIS A 97 9.96 13.83 -26.65
CA HIS A 97 9.03 13.14 -27.53
C HIS A 97 8.29 11.99 -26.83
N THR A 98 7.77 12.28 -25.63
CA THR A 98 7.05 11.26 -24.86
C THR A 98 5.64 11.04 -25.40
N ASP A 99 5.19 9.79 -25.29
CA ASP A 99 3.87 9.34 -25.71
C ASP A 99 3.42 8.09 -24.91
N LYS A 100 2.42 7.38 -25.42
CA LYS A 100 1.96 6.12 -24.81
C LYS A 100 3.01 5.00 -24.82
N TYR A 101 4.02 5.06 -25.68
CA TYR A 101 5.09 4.06 -25.83
C TYR A 101 6.43 4.52 -25.26
N THR A 102 6.64 5.83 -25.17
CA THR A 102 7.86 6.43 -24.62
C THR A 102 7.49 7.31 -23.43
N LYS A 103 7.97 6.98 -22.24
CA LYS A 103 7.50 7.58 -20.99
C LYS A 103 8.62 8.14 -20.13
N ILE A 104 8.27 9.12 -19.32
CA ILE A 104 9.02 9.52 -18.15
C ILE A 104 8.30 9.05 -16.87
N LEU A 105 9.08 8.72 -15.83
CA LEU A 105 8.57 8.35 -14.51
C LEU A 105 8.82 9.48 -13.53
N VAL A 106 7.75 10.04 -12.99
CA VAL A 106 7.80 11.10 -11.97
C VAL A 106 7.40 10.50 -10.62
N PHE A 107 8.32 10.50 -9.68
CA PHE A 107 8.07 9.96 -8.33
C PHE A 107 7.60 11.06 -7.39
N VAL A 108 6.55 10.76 -6.66
CA VAL A 108 5.87 11.68 -5.72
C VAL A 108 5.76 11.00 -4.38
N HIS A 109 6.18 11.67 -3.31
CA HIS A 109 6.07 11.09 -1.97
C HIS A 109 4.69 11.39 -1.39
N SER A 110 3.80 10.38 -1.36
CA SER A 110 2.38 10.54 -1.03
C SER A 110 1.50 11.08 -2.17
N LEU A 111 1.63 10.52 -3.36
CA LEU A 111 0.86 10.89 -4.57
C LEU A 111 -0.65 11.11 -4.32
N GLN A 112 -1.23 10.50 -3.27
CA GLN A 112 -2.63 10.74 -2.88
C GLN A 112 -2.95 12.20 -2.54
N PHE A 113 -1.96 12.98 -2.06
CA PHE A 113 -2.11 14.38 -1.76
C PHE A 113 -1.91 15.24 -3.03
N GLU A 114 -0.77 15.13 -3.68
CA GLU A 114 -0.42 15.92 -4.87
C GLU A 114 -1.37 15.67 -6.02
N PHE A 115 -1.87 14.41 -6.16
CA PHE A 115 -2.81 14.07 -7.21
C PHE A 115 -4.13 14.87 -7.12
N GLN A 116 -4.59 15.25 -5.92
CA GLN A 116 -5.80 16.06 -5.80
C GLN A 116 -5.61 17.47 -6.41
N TRP A 117 -4.38 17.96 -6.44
CA TRP A 117 -4.02 19.26 -6.99
C TRP A 117 -3.78 19.21 -8.50
N ILE A 118 -3.11 18.16 -8.99
CA ILE A 118 -2.74 18.07 -10.40
C ILE A 118 -3.78 17.37 -11.28
N ARG A 119 -4.79 16.75 -10.71
CA ARG A 119 -5.76 15.92 -11.47
C ARG A 119 -6.52 16.68 -12.58
N TYR A 120 -6.66 17.97 -12.46
CA TYR A 120 -7.33 18.82 -13.46
C TYR A 120 -6.36 19.50 -14.42
N LEU A 121 -5.04 19.37 -14.20
CA LEU A 121 -4.02 20.01 -15.03
C LEU A 121 -3.67 19.18 -16.26
N PHE A 122 -3.93 17.88 -16.23
CA PHE A 122 -3.57 16.94 -17.29
C PHE A 122 -4.76 16.12 -17.76
N GLN A 123 -4.64 15.62 -19.00
CA GLN A 123 -5.51 14.57 -19.51
C GLN A 123 -4.92 13.20 -19.16
N TRP A 124 -5.69 12.36 -18.52
CA TRP A 124 -5.26 11.07 -18.00
C TRP A 124 -5.67 9.92 -18.91
N ASP A 125 -4.71 9.08 -19.31
CA ASP A 125 -4.94 7.80 -19.99
C ASP A 125 -5.36 6.73 -18.98
N LYS A 126 -4.67 6.68 -17.81
CA LYS A 126 -4.90 5.64 -16.81
C LYS A 126 -4.60 6.12 -15.40
N ILE A 127 -5.51 5.81 -14.48
CA ILE A 127 -5.32 6.01 -13.04
C ILE A 127 -5.55 4.68 -12.35
N PHE A 128 -4.59 4.22 -11.57
CA PHE A 128 -4.74 3.03 -10.73
C PHE A 128 -4.66 3.39 -9.26
N ALA A 129 -5.76 3.18 -8.56
CA ALA A 129 -5.91 3.52 -7.14
C ALA A 129 -6.28 2.28 -6.31
N ILE A 130 -5.75 2.20 -5.10
CA ILE A 130 -6.12 1.14 -4.13
C ILE A 130 -7.51 1.40 -3.58
N ASP A 131 -7.84 2.67 -3.38
CA ASP A 131 -9.08 3.14 -2.78
C ASP A 131 -9.41 4.53 -3.33
N LYS A 132 -10.61 5.06 -3.02
CA LYS A 132 -11.00 6.42 -3.37
C LYS A 132 -9.92 7.42 -2.92
N ARG A 133 -9.43 8.24 -3.85
CA ARG A 133 -8.37 9.25 -3.63
C ARG A 133 -6.99 8.70 -3.24
N LYS A 134 -6.71 7.40 -3.46
CA LYS A 134 -5.40 6.80 -3.14
C LYS A 134 -4.74 6.18 -4.38
N PRO A 135 -4.30 7.00 -5.35
CA PRO A 135 -3.61 6.49 -6.53
C PRO A 135 -2.23 5.92 -6.16
N ILE A 136 -1.91 4.76 -6.76
CA ILE A 136 -0.57 4.19 -6.76
C ILE A 136 0.24 4.78 -7.89
N TYR A 137 -0.39 4.93 -9.07
CA TYR A 137 0.17 5.59 -10.24
C TYR A 137 -0.95 6.22 -11.10
N ALA A 138 -0.55 7.23 -11.86
CA ALA A 138 -1.40 7.88 -12.85
C ALA A 138 -0.58 8.21 -14.09
N ILE A 139 -1.13 7.93 -15.27
CA ILE A 139 -0.47 8.11 -16.58
C ILE A 139 -1.24 9.14 -17.37
N THR A 140 -0.55 10.15 -17.89
CA THR A 140 -1.12 11.15 -18.79
C THR A 140 -1.10 10.67 -20.25
N ASN A 141 -1.93 11.27 -21.09
CA ASN A 141 -1.90 11.01 -22.54
C ASN A 141 -0.55 11.39 -23.19
N SER A 142 0.18 12.34 -22.58
CA SER A 142 1.51 12.78 -23.05
C SER A 142 2.67 11.88 -22.59
N GLY A 143 2.41 10.74 -21.91
CA GLY A 143 3.46 9.79 -21.52
C GLY A 143 4.15 10.09 -20.19
N ILE A 144 3.60 10.96 -19.35
CA ILE A 144 4.07 11.13 -17.97
C ILE A 144 3.41 10.07 -17.07
N GLU A 145 4.20 9.29 -16.37
CA GLU A 145 3.70 8.32 -15.38
C GLU A 145 4.12 8.75 -13.97
N PHE A 146 3.18 9.29 -13.21
CA PHE A 146 3.37 9.63 -11.80
C PHE A 146 3.27 8.36 -10.94
N ARG A 147 4.23 8.12 -10.04
CA ARG A 147 4.29 6.97 -9.13
C ARG A 147 4.44 7.39 -7.68
N CYS A 148 3.73 6.72 -6.78
CA CYS A 148 3.81 6.99 -5.35
C CYS A 148 5.05 6.31 -4.73
N SER A 149 6.03 7.10 -4.26
CA SER A 149 7.21 6.59 -3.58
C SER A 149 6.92 6.21 -2.12
N TYR A 150 5.90 6.77 -1.48
CA TYR A 150 5.47 6.34 -0.15
C TYR A 150 4.96 4.88 -0.16
N ILE A 151 4.11 4.51 -1.11
CA ILE A 151 3.62 3.12 -1.24
C ILE A 151 4.74 2.15 -1.65
N LEU A 152 5.74 2.65 -2.37
CA LEU A 152 6.94 1.89 -2.72
C LEU A 152 7.79 1.54 -1.49
N THR A 153 7.86 2.44 -0.51
CA THR A 153 8.79 2.32 0.64
C THR A 153 8.10 1.99 1.95
N ASN A 154 6.88 2.48 2.17
CA ASN A 154 6.18 2.53 3.46
C ASN A 154 6.93 3.29 4.55
N TYR A 155 7.83 4.22 4.17
CA TYR A 155 8.57 5.07 5.09
C TYR A 155 8.11 6.52 4.96
N SER A 156 8.15 7.28 6.06
CA SER A 156 8.12 8.74 5.99
C SER A 156 9.35 9.26 5.23
N LEU A 157 9.27 10.48 4.73
CA LEU A 157 10.37 11.08 3.97
C LEU A 157 11.65 11.19 4.81
N GLU A 158 11.52 11.51 6.10
CA GLU A 158 12.63 11.51 7.08
C GLU A 158 13.31 10.14 7.15
N LYS A 159 12.54 9.08 7.40
CA LYS A 159 13.05 7.71 7.41
C LYS A 159 13.63 7.28 6.08
N LEU A 160 13.10 7.80 4.97
CA LEU A 160 13.62 7.53 3.64
C LEU A 160 15.02 8.16 3.47
N GLY A 161 15.22 9.39 3.96
CA GLY A 161 16.53 10.05 4.01
C GLY A 161 17.56 9.24 4.80
N ASP A 162 17.14 8.65 5.94
CA ASP A 162 18.01 7.79 6.75
C ASP A 162 18.41 6.48 6.05
N GLN A 163 17.61 6.03 5.07
CA GLN A 163 17.88 4.81 4.28
C GLN A 163 18.88 5.02 3.13
N LEU A 164 19.28 6.25 2.85
CA LEU A 164 20.18 6.56 1.75
C LEU A 164 21.61 6.14 2.09
N HIS A 165 22.25 5.38 1.19
CA HIS A 165 23.61 4.88 1.37
C HIS A 165 24.65 5.70 0.61
N LYS A 166 24.41 5.93 -0.67
CA LYS A 166 25.37 6.58 -1.58
C LYS A 166 25.08 8.07 -1.73
N TYR A 167 23.83 8.42 -1.95
CA TYR A 167 23.39 9.79 -2.21
C TYR A 167 22.79 10.40 -0.94
N LYS A 168 23.65 10.82 -0.01
CA LYS A 168 23.26 11.29 1.34
C LYS A 168 22.53 12.64 1.28
N VAL A 169 21.23 12.63 1.53
CA VAL A 169 20.39 13.82 1.74
C VAL A 169 19.48 13.54 2.93
N LYS A 170 19.34 14.49 3.82
CA LYS A 170 18.43 14.40 4.96
C LYS A 170 17.25 15.33 4.77
N LYS A 171 16.06 14.87 5.17
CA LYS A 171 14.94 15.78 5.32
C LYS A 171 15.24 16.78 6.42
N LEU A 172 14.97 18.06 6.20
CA LEU A 172 14.99 19.08 7.23
C LEU A 172 13.69 18.96 8.05
N VAL A 173 13.77 19.10 9.36
CA VAL A 173 12.64 18.93 10.28
C VAL A 173 12.44 20.21 11.06
N GLY A 174 11.20 20.70 11.11
CA GLY A 174 10.81 21.83 11.95
C GLY A 174 10.98 23.23 11.34
N ASP A 175 11.41 23.33 10.10
CA ASP A 175 11.79 24.60 9.48
C ASP A 175 10.65 25.28 8.71
N LEU A 176 9.48 24.64 8.61
CA LEU A 176 8.31 25.21 7.96
C LEU A 176 7.16 25.40 8.94
N ASP A 177 6.84 26.66 9.22
CA ASP A 177 5.66 27.01 10.04
C ASP A 177 4.37 26.85 9.22
N TYR A 178 3.65 25.74 9.42
CA TYR A 178 2.38 25.44 8.72
C TYR A 178 1.20 26.29 9.18
N THR A 179 1.33 27.09 10.24
CA THR A 179 0.28 28.03 10.69
C THR A 179 0.29 29.32 9.87
N LYS A 180 1.41 29.63 9.24
CA LYS A 180 1.58 30.83 8.42
C LYS A 180 0.89 30.65 7.06
N ILE A 181 0.01 31.57 6.73
CA ILE A 181 -0.65 31.59 5.42
C ILE A 181 0.32 32.14 4.38
N ARG A 182 0.57 31.36 3.33
CA ARG A 182 1.45 31.72 2.21
C ARG A 182 0.67 31.69 0.89
N HIS A 183 1.03 32.58 0.01
CA HIS A 183 0.51 32.68 -1.36
C HIS A 183 1.67 32.56 -2.36
N PRO A 184 1.42 32.34 -3.64
CA PRO A 184 2.48 32.30 -4.67
C PRO A 184 3.42 33.51 -4.64
N GLN A 185 2.92 34.69 -4.22
CA GLN A 185 3.71 35.93 -4.13
C GLN A 185 4.39 36.14 -2.78
N THR A 186 4.14 35.28 -1.78
CA THR A 186 4.79 35.39 -0.48
C THR A 186 6.28 35.06 -0.60
N PRO A 187 7.20 35.94 -0.22
CA PRO A 187 8.61 35.60 -0.19
C PRO A 187 8.89 34.43 0.75
N LEU A 188 9.73 33.50 0.34
CA LEU A 188 10.23 32.41 1.17
C LEU A 188 11.62 32.77 1.68
N THR A 189 11.94 32.34 2.90
CA THR A 189 13.32 32.42 3.39
C THR A 189 14.18 31.33 2.73
N ASP A 190 15.49 31.47 2.85
CA ASP A 190 16.42 30.47 2.30
C ASP A 190 16.21 29.10 2.99
N GLU A 191 15.91 29.09 4.29
CA GLU A 191 15.59 27.86 5.04
C GLU A 191 14.30 27.21 4.55
N GLU A 192 13.24 28.01 4.35
CA GLU A 192 11.96 27.52 3.81
C GLU A 192 12.15 26.92 2.38
N LEU A 193 12.94 27.58 1.56
CA LEU A 193 13.24 27.10 0.21
C LEU A 193 14.09 25.83 0.25
N GLN A 194 15.09 25.77 1.12
CA GLN A 194 15.94 24.59 1.29
C GLN A 194 15.13 23.39 1.81
N TYR A 195 14.15 23.63 2.70
CA TYR A 195 13.21 22.59 3.13
C TYR A 195 12.50 21.95 1.94
N CYS A 196 11.89 22.78 1.08
CA CYS A 196 11.17 22.33 -0.10
C CYS A 196 12.08 21.56 -1.09
N ILE A 197 13.30 22.04 -1.31
CA ILE A 197 14.29 21.41 -2.19
C ILE A 197 14.69 20.03 -1.65
N ASN A 198 14.96 19.93 -0.36
CA ASN A 198 15.41 18.67 0.24
C ASN A 198 14.35 17.56 0.15
N ASP A 199 13.06 17.88 0.20
CA ASP A 199 12.00 16.89 0.12
C ASP A 199 12.02 16.14 -1.22
N VAL A 200 12.19 16.83 -2.34
CA VAL A 200 12.32 16.17 -3.66
C VAL A 200 13.71 15.55 -3.87
N LEU A 201 14.76 16.08 -3.26
CA LEU A 201 16.10 15.50 -3.35
C LEU A 201 16.19 14.15 -2.63
N VAL A 202 15.55 13.98 -1.48
CA VAL A 202 15.47 12.68 -0.78
C VAL A 202 14.82 11.63 -1.68
N VAL A 203 13.69 11.95 -2.30
CA VAL A 203 13.01 11.04 -3.25
C VAL A 203 13.92 10.74 -4.45
N SER A 204 14.51 11.76 -5.04
CA SER A 204 15.39 11.64 -6.20
C SER A 204 16.60 10.74 -5.92
N ALA A 205 17.28 10.97 -4.78
CA ALA A 205 18.40 10.18 -4.29
C ALA A 205 18.03 8.69 -4.12
N TYR A 206 16.91 8.44 -3.44
CA TYR A 206 16.41 7.07 -3.23
C TYR A 206 16.13 6.36 -4.56
N ILE A 207 15.43 7.01 -5.48
CA ILE A 207 15.11 6.40 -6.79
C ILE A 207 16.38 6.14 -7.59
N LYS A 208 17.38 7.02 -7.54
CA LYS A 208 18.68 6.78 -8.19
C LYS A 208 19.38 5.54 -7.63
N GLU A 209 19.41 5.37 -6.30
CA GLU A 209 19.95 4.15 -5.68
C GLU A 209 19.16 2.89 -6.10
N GLN A 210 17.82 3.00 -6.24
CA GLN A 210 17.03 1.87 -6.74
C GLN A 210 17.31 1.55 -8.21
N ILE A 211 17.52 2.55 -9.07
CA ILE A 211 17.92 2.32 -10.48
C ILE A 211 19.27 1.60 -10.54
N GLU A 212 20.24 2.00 -9.74
CA GLU A 212 21.55 1.35 -9.69
C GLU A 212 21.45 -0.11 -9.23
N LYS A 213 20.62 -0.39 -8.22
CA LYS A 213 20.34 -1.73 -7.70
C LYS A 213 19.61 -2.62 -8.72
N GLU A 214 18.56 -2.09 -9.32
CA GLU A 214 17.67 -2.82 -10.22
C GLU A 214 18.18 -2.82 -11.68
N ARG A 215 19.14 -1.96 -12.01
CA ARG A 215 19.71 -1.68 -13.36
C ARG A 215 18.73 -1.04 -14.35
N TYR A 216 17.43 -1.09 -14.07
CA TYR A 216 16.37 -0.61 -14.96
C TYR A 216 15.31 0.14 -14.17
N ILE A 217 14.99 1.37 -14.59
CA ILE A 217 14.00 2.22 -13.92
C ILE A 217 12.60 1.57 -13.92
N HIS A 218 12.23 0.91 -15.02
CA HIS A 218 10.93 0.24 -15.14
C HIS A 218 10.81 -1.05 -14.28
N LYS A 219 11.93 -1.56 -13.73
CA LYS A 219 11.94 -2.71 -12.80
C LYS A 219 11.72 -2.30 -11.36
N ILE A 220 11.76 -1.02 -11.02
CA ILE A 220 11.37 -0.56 -9.71
C ILE A 220 9.89 -0.89 -9.51
N PRO A 221 9.51 -1.67 -8.47
CA PRO A 221 8.11 -2.03 -8.24
C PRO A 221 7.26 -0.79 -7.90
N LEU A 222 5.96 -0.90 -8.07
CA LEU A 222 5.02 0.15 -7.67
C LEU A 222 4.79 0.21 -6.15
N THR A 223 5.05 -0.90 -5.45
CA THR A 223 4.76 -1.05 -4.02
C THR A 223 5.87 -1.81 -3.32
N CYS A 224 6.01 -1.62 -2.01
CA CYS A 224 6.92 -2.40 -1.16
C CYS A 224 6.69 -3.92 -1.31
N THR A 225 5.42 -4.34 -1.33
CA THR A 225 5.05 -5.75 -1.54
C THR A 225 5.51 -6.30 -2.90
N GLY A 226 5.76 -5.43 -3.88
CA GLY A 226 6.29 -5.82 -5.19
C GLY A 226 7.68 -6.45 -5.12
N TYR A 227 8.54 -6.00 -4.22
CA TYR A 227 9.85 -6.61 -3.96
C TYR A 227 9.70 -8.01 -3.38
N CYS A 228 8.84 -8.19 -2.38
CA CYS A 228 8.54 -9.48 -1.77
C CYS A 228 7.96 -10.46 -2.81
N ARG A 229 6.96 -10.02 -3.60
CA ARG A 229 6.38 -10.84 -4.67
C ARG A 229 7.44 -11.29 -5.68
N ARG A 230 8.37 -10.43 -6.06
CA ARG A 230 9.46 -10.77 -6.96
C ARG A 230 10.37 -11.82 -6.35
N PHE A 231 10.74 -11.67 -5.08
CA PHE A 231 11.56 -12.62 -4.34
C PHE A 231 10.88 -14.01 -4.25
N VAL A 232 9.63 -14.04 -3.76
CA VAL A 232 8.86 -15.28 -3.64
C VAL A 232 8.65 -15.94 -5.02
N ARG A 233 8.28 -15.17 -6.04
CA ARG A 233 8.12 -15.70 -7.41
C ARG A 233 9.42 -16.27 -7.97
N LYS A 234 10.56 -15.63 -7.72
CA LYS A 234 11.86 -16.17 -8.12
C LYS A 234 12.07 -17.54 -7.51
N ASN A 235 11.85 -17.71 -6.23
CA ASN A 235 12.02 -18.99 -5.53
C ASN A 235 10.98 -20.04 -5.96
N CYS A 236 9.76 -19.63 -6.27
CA CYS A 236 8.68 -20.53 -6.69
C CYS A 236 8.74 -20.96 -8.15
N LEU A 237 9.19 -20.05 -9.04
CA LEU A 237 9.14 -20.29 -10.49
C LEU A 237 10.47 -20.77 -11.07
N TYR A 238 11.60 -20.47 -10.41
CA TYR A 238 12.92 -20.74 -10.94
C TYR A 238 13.72 -21.63 -9.97
N GLY A 239 14.09 -22.81 -10.42
CA GLY A 239 14.97 -23.72 -9.69
C GLY A 239 16.42 -23.60 -10.15
N PRO A 240 17.37 -24.23 -9.43
CA PRO A 240 18.80 -24.15 -9.74
C PRO A 240 19.20 -24.87 -11.04
N VAL A 241 18.37 -25.79 -11.54
CA VAL A 241 18.63 -26.58 -12.77
C VAL A 241 17.53 -26.32 -13.78
N TYR A 242 17.89 -25.92 -15.00
CA TYR A 242 16.96 -25.52 -16.06
C TYR A 242 15.80 -26.50 -16.32
N LYS A 243 16.07 -27.81 -16.41
CA LYS A 243 15.04 -28.82 -16.63
C LYS A 243 14.05 -28.93 -15.46
N LEU A 244 14.52 -28.74 -14.23
CA LEU A 244 13.72 -28.78 -13.01
C LEU A 244 12.91 -27.51 -12.82
N TRP A 245 13.49 -26.33 -13.12
CA TRP A 245 12.76 -25.07 -12.99
C TRP A 245 11.59 -24.98 -13.98
N LYS A 246 11.72 -25.51 -15.19
CA LYS A 246 10.62 -25.54 -16.17
C LYS A 246 9.42 -26.33 -15.64
N LYS A 247 9.65 -27.50 -15.04
CA LYS A 247 8.62 -28.32 -14.38
C LYS A 247 8.01 -27.59 -13.17
N GLN A 248 8.84 -26.97 -12.35
CA GLN A 248 8.44 -26.17 -11.19
C GLN A 248 7.60 -24.96 -11.62
N PHE A 249 8.02 -24.24 -12.66
CA PHE A 249 7.29 -23.11 -13.23
C PHE A 249 5.88 -23.51 -13.64
N HIS A 250 5.71 -24.58 -14.42
CA HIS A 250 4.38 -25.03 -14.84
C HIS A 250 3.51 -25.42 -13.65
N ARG A 251 4.03 -26.22 -12.74
CA ARG A 251 3.32 -26.64 -11.52
C ARG A 251 2.81 -25.45 -10.71
N TYR A 252 3.67 -24.47 -10.46
CA TYR A 252 3.33 -23.30 -9.67
C TYR A 252 2.38 -22.34 -10.42
N HIS A 253 2.62 -22.15 -11.70
CA HIS A 253 1.75 -21.34 -12.55
C HIS A 253 0.33 -21.91 -12.61
N ASP A 254 0.18 -23.21 -12.80
CA ASP A 254 -1.11 -23.88 -12.87
C ASP A 254 -1.82 -23.85 -11.52
N PHE A 255 -1.08 -24.02 -10.43
CA PHE A 255 -1.61 -23.84 -9.08
C PHE A 255 -2.17 -22.43 -8.86
N ILE A 256 -1.38 -21.39 -9.11
CA ILE A 256 -1.86 -20.00 -8.98
C ILE A 256 -3.04 -19.71 -9.91
N LYS A 257 -3.04 -20.25 -11.12
CA LYS A 257 -4.13 -20.11 -12.06
C LYS A 257 -5.42 -20.77 -11.57
N SER A 258 -5.31 -21.88 -10.83
CA SER A 258 -6.44 -22.56 -10.21
C SER A 258 -7.08 -21.79 -9.04
N LEU A 259 -6.39 -20.81 -8.46
CA LEU A 259 -6.88 -19.99 -7.34
C LEU A 259 -7.56 -18.68 -7.79
N ARG A 260 -7.89 -18.53 -9.06
CA ARG A 260 -8.52 -17.30 -9.57
C ARG A 260 -9.91 -17.09 -8.99
N ILE A 261 -10.20 -15.86 -8.62
CA ILE A 261 -11.55 -15.39 -8.35
C ILE A 261 -12.35 -15.45 -9.64
N ARG A 262 -13.53 -16.06 -9.62
CA ARG A 262 -14.33 -16.37 -10.81
C ARG A 262 -15.26 -15.24 -11.25
N SER A 263 -15.71 -14.41 -10.30
CA SER A 263 -16.68 -13.35 -10.54
C SER A 263 -16.50 -12.16 -9.63
N PHE A 264 -17.12 -11.04 -9.98
CA PHE A 264 -17.14 -9.86 -9.13
C PHE A 264 -17.93 -10.07 -7.82
N GLU A 265 -18.97 -10.90 -7.86
CA GLU A 265 -19.75 -11.26 -6.65
C GLU A 265 -18.92 -12.11 -5.67
N GLU A 266 -18.12 -13.06 -6.19
CA GLU A 266 -17.17 -13.81 -5.37
C GLU A 266 -16.12 -12.88 -4.75
N TYR A 267 -15.58 -11.94 -5.51
CA TYR A 267 -14.68 -10.92 -4.99
C TYR A 267 -15.31 -10.07 -3.88
N LYS A 268 -16.56 -9.62 -4.06
CA LYS A 268 -17.29 -8.87 -3.03
C LYS A 268 -17.47 -9.68 -1.76
N GLN A 269 -17.81 -10.97 -1.88
CA GLN A 269 -17.98 -11.86 -0.74
C GLN A 269 -16.65 -12.01 0.03
N PHE A 270 -15.54 -12.25 -0.66
CA PHE A 270 -14.22 -12.30 -0.03
C PHE A 270 -13.86 -10.98 0.65
N LYS A 271 -14.16 -9.86 0.02
CA LYS A 271 -13.91 -8.53 0.60
C LYS A 271 -14.75 -8.26 1.86
N ARG A 272 -15.99 -8.79 1.93
CA ARG A 272 -16.82 -8.71 3.14
C ARG A 272 -16.28 -9.58 4.27
N ALA A 273 -15.86 -10.80 3.98
CA ALA A 273 -15.29 -11.72 4.96
C ALA A 273 -13.93 -11.25 5.51
N PHE A 274 -13.13 -10.55 4.68
CA PHE A 274 -11.81 -10.11 5.11
C PHE A 274 -11.90 -9.16 6.30
N THR A 275 -11.22 -9.50 7.40
CA THR A 275 -11.03 -8.65 8.57
C THR A 275 -9.54 -8.48 8.83
N GLY A 276 -9.13 -7.33 9.35
CA GLY A 276 -7.79 -7.10 9.88
C GLY A 276 -7.57 -7.83 11.20
N GLY A 277 -6.41 -7.63 11.82
CA GLY A 277 -6.11 -8.16 13.15
C GLY A 277 -7.15 -7.72 14.18
N PHE A 278 -7.40 -8.58 15.14
CA PHE A 278 -8.31 -8.29 16.26
C PHE A 278 -7.65 -7.26 17.19
N THR A 279 -7.97 -6.00 16.99
CA THR A 279 -7.52 -4.88 17.82
C THR A 279 -8.70 -4.31 18.60
N HIS A 280 -8.52 -4.10 19.89
CA HIS A 280 -9.54 -3.54 20.77
C HIS A 280 -8.90 -2.94 22.03
N ALA A 281 -9.61 -2.06 22.70
CA ALA A 281 -9.33 -1.68 24.08
C ALA A 281 -10.28 -2.45 25.00
N SER A 282 -9.82 -2.82 26.18
CA SER A 282 -10.71 -3.48 27.15
C SER A 282 -11.75 -2.48 27.66
N HIS A 283 -13.03 -2.80 27.48
CA HIS A 283 -14.12 -1.96 27.98
C HIS A 283 -14.24 -2.00 29.52
N PHE A 284 -13.68 -3.02 30.17
CA PHE A 284 -13.68 -3.13 31.62
C PHE A 284 -12.78 -2.12 32.31
N TYR A 285 -11.72 -1.70 31.60
CA TYR A 285 -10.72 -0.76 32.11
C TYR A 285 -10.74 0.59 31.37
N ALA A 286 -11.77 0.84 30.57
CA ALA A 286 -11.94 2.13 29.91
C ALA A 286 -12.02 3.25 30.97
N MET A 287 -11.30 4.34 30.74
CA MET A 287 -11.16 5.49 31.63
C MET A 287 -10.37 5.26 32.94
N TYR A 288 -9.76 4.09 33.12
CA TYR A 288 -8.86 3.85 34.24
C TYR A 288 -7.39 3.97 33.82
N THR A 289 -6.58 4.52 34.70
CA THR A 289 -5.12 4.42 34.62
C THR A 289 -4.70 3.13 35.32
N LEU A 290 -3.95 2.28 34.63
CA LEU A 290 -3.47 1.00 35.18
C LEU A 290 -1.96 1.10 35.37
N ASP A 291 -1.48 0.79 36.58
CA ASP A 291 -0.07 0.65 36.91
C ASP A 291 0.40 -0.79 36.82
N ASN A 292 1.71 -1.02 36.70
CA ASN A 292 2.34 -2.33 36.66
C ASN A 292 1.80 -3.26 35.56
N VAL A 293 1.53 -2.69 34.37
CA VAL A 293 1.04 -3.44 33.22
C VAL A 293 2.19 -4.15 32.51
N SER A 294 2.09 -5.46 32.34
CA SER A 294 3.00 -6.24 31.50
C SER A 294 2.45 -6.36 30.10
N HIS A 295 3.33 -6.39 29.09
CA HIS A 295 2.95 -6.70 27.72
C HIS A 295 3.76 -7.89 27.20
N VAL A 296 3.13 -8.66 26.31
CA VAL A 296 3.76 -9.75 25.58
C VAL A 296 3.51 -9.58 24.08
N ASP A 297 4.48 -9.96 23.26
CA ASP A 297 4.40 -9.90 21.81
C ASP A 297 4.76 -11.25 21.18
N PHE A 298 3.99 -11.67 20.20
CA PHE A 298 4.30 -12.86 19.40
C PHE A 298 5.32 -12.50 18.32
N SER A 299 6.51 -13.07 18.40
CA SER A 299 7.54 -12.84 17.40
C SER A 299 7.10 -13.31 16.02
N SER A 300 6.83 -12.35 15.12
CA SER A 300 6.41 -12.62 13.72
C SER A 300 5.14 -13.49 13.63
N SER A 301 4.10 -13.14 14.36
CA SER A 301 2.83 -13.88 14.44
C SER A 301 2.25 -14.24 13.05
N TYR A 302 2.08 -13.27 12.15
CA TYR A 302 1.54 -13.53 10.80
C TYR A 302 2.41 -14.47 9.95
N PRO A 303 3.74 -14.28 9.83
CA PRO A 303 4.61 -15.27 9.21
C PRO A 303 4.48 -16.68 9.82
N PHE A 304 4.38 -16.77 11.16
CA PHE A 304 4.17 -18.05 11.83
C PHE A 304 2.88 -18.74 11.36
N VAL A 305 1.76 -18.01 11.35
CA VAL A 305 0.46 -18.52 10.84
C VAL A 305 0.58 -18.99 9.38
N CYS A 306 1.30 -18.26 8.52
CA CYS A 306 1.55 -18.72 7.16
C CYS A 306 2.30 -20.06 7.07
N LEU A 307 3.07 -20.43 8.09
CA LEU A 307 3.83 -21.69 8.13
C LEU A 307 3.07 -22.83 8.78
N SER A 308 2.22 -22.54 9.79
CA SER A 308 1.56 -23.53 10.64
C SER A 308 0.14 -23.88 10.22
N GLU A 309 -0.57 -22.96 9.57
CA GLU A 309 -1.99 -23.10 9.27
C GLU A 309 -2.27 -23.56 7.84
N GLN A 310 -3.47 -24.06 7.63
CA GLN A 310 -3.97 -24.49 6.33
C GLN A 310 -4.77 -23.37 5.67
N PHE A 311 -4.63 -23.28 4.35
CA PHE A 311 -5.21 -22.25 3.50
C PHE A 311 -6.06 -22.84 2.37
N PRO A 312 -6.91 -22.05 1.69
CA PRO A 312 -7.63 -22.50 0.50
C PRO A 312 -6.65 -22.86 -0.62
N MET A 313 -6.61 -24.15 -1.01
CA MET A 313 -5.70 -24.69 -2.04
C MET A 313 -6.41 -25.11 -3.32
N SER A 314 -7.62 -24.63 -3.54
CA SER A 314 -8.38 -24.84 -4.78
C SER A 314 -9.33 -23.65 -5.02
N THR A 315 -9.83 -23.53 -6.24
CA THR A 315 -10.96 -22.63 -6.53
C THR A 315 -12.12 -22.97 -5.61
N PHE A 316 -12.78 -21.95 -5.06
CA PHE A 316 -13.99 -22.13 -4.29
C PHE A 316 -15.13 -22.69 -5.14
N LYS A 317 -15.88 -23.64 -4.61
CA LYS A 317 -17.05 -24.24 -5.24
C LYS A 317 -18.29 -23.85 -4.44
N ASP A 318 -19.35 -23.51 -5.15
CA ASP A 318 -20.64 -23.21 -4.54
C ASP A 318 -21.27 -24.50 -4.01
N VAL A 319 -21.89 -24.41 -2.82
CA VAL A 319 -22.66 -25.48 -2.18
C VAL A 319 -24.10 -25.01 -1.99
N ASP A 320 -25.03 -25.81 -2.45
CA ASP A 320 -26.47 -25.57 -2.27
C ASP A 320 -26.86 -25.89 -0.83
N VAL A 321 -27.01 -24.87 -0.01
CA VAL A 321 -27.32 -25.00 1.43
C VAL A 321 -28.68 -25.62 1.70
N SER A 322 -29.61 -25.59 0.74
CA SER A 322 -30.94 -26.21 0.87
C SER A 322 -30.90 -27.75 0.87
N LYS A 323 -29.77 -28.32 0.45
CA LYS A 323 -29.58 -29.76 0.29
C LYS A 323 -28.67 -30.39 1.35
N ILE A 324 -28.21 -29.61 2.33
CA ILE A 324 -27.32 -30.11 3.38
C ILE A 324 -27.97 -29.98 4.76
N SER A 325 -27.75 -30.98 5.60
CA SER A 325 -28.17 -30.95 6.99
C SER A 325 -27.24 -30.06 7.84
N LYS A 326 -27.64 -29.80 9.08
CA LYS A 326 -26.78 -29.09 10.06
C LYS A 326 -25.49 -29.85 10.30
N GLU A 327 -25.56 -31.15 10.44
CA GLU A 327 -24.42 -32.04 10.70
C GLU A 327 -23.45 -32.04 9.52
N GLU A 328 -23.97 -32.06 8.30
CA GLU A 328 -23.16 -31.94 7.07
C GLU A 328 -22.49 -30.58 6.98
N PHE A 329 -23.19 -29.49 7.32
CA PHE A 329 -22.58 -28.17 7.39
C PHE A 329 -21.43 -28.11 8.40
N GLU A 330 -21.63 -28.62 9.60
CA GLU A 330 -20.56 -28.71 10.62
C GLU A 330 -19.37 -29.54 10.14
N GLN A 331 -19.63 -30.63 9.40
CA GLN A 331 -18.56 -31.44 8.78
C GLN A 331 -17.79 -30.67 7.72
N LEU A 332 -18.48 -29.86 6.90
CA LEU A 332 -17.84 -29.00 5.88
C LEU A 332 -16.92 -27.97 6.56
N LEU A 333 -17.35 -27.33 7.63
CA LEU A 333 -16.52 -26.35 8.39
C LEU A 333 -15.23 -26.97 8.94
N ARG A 334 -15.26 -28.26 9.32
CA ARG A 334 -14.05 -28.96 9.79
C ARG A 334 -13.12 -29.37 8.66
N THR A 335 -13.67 -29.76 7.51
CA THR A 335 -12.92 -30.41 6.42
C THR A 335 -12.39 -29.41 5.40
N TYR A 336 -13.12 -28.33 5.14
CA TYR A 336 -12.83 -27.36 4.08
C TYR A 336 -12.58 -25.96 4.62
N CYS A 337 -11.87 -25.14 3.84
CA CYS A 337 -11.96 -23.70 4.00
C CYS A 337 -13.31 -23.25 3.45
N CYS A 338 -14.10 -22.63 4.29
CA CYS A 338 -15.45 -22.19 3.98
C CYS A 338 -15.56 -20.67 3.98
N ILE A 339 -16.43 -20.14 3.13
CA ILE A 339 -16.88 -18.75 3.18
C ILE A 339 -18.39 -18.74 2.92
N PHE A 340 -19.15 -18.01 3.74
CA PHE A 340 -20.61 -17.98 3.65
C PHE A 340 -21.18 -16.71 4.25
N ASP A 341 -22.36 -16.31 3.78
CA ASP A 341 -23.16 -15.27 4.41
C ASP A 341 -24.03 -15.92 5.50
N CYS A 342 -24.04 -15.32 6.68
CA CYS A 342 -24.73 -15.86 7.85
C CYS A 342 -25.60 -14.78 8.48
N LYS A 343 -26.84 -15.12 8.84
CA LYS A 343 -27.64 -14.36 9.80
C LYS A 343 -27.70 -15.15 11.12
N ILE A 344 -27.38 -14.47 12.19
CA ILE A 344 -27.32 -15.02 13.55
C ILE A 344 -28.42 -14.36 14.38
N TYR A 345 -29.28 -15.16 15.01
CA TYR A 345 -30.42 -14.68 15.77
C TYR A 345 -30.22 -14.81 17.26
N ASP A 346 -30.72 -13.82 18.03
CA ASP A 346 -30.68 -13.74 19.49
C ASP A 346 -29.26 -13.86 20.05
N LEU A 347 -28.33 -13.15 19.40
CA LEU A 347 -26.90 -13.16 19.74
C LEU A 347 -26.66 -12.54 21.11
N LYS A 348 -26.00 -13.28 22.01
CA LYS A 348 -25.61 -12.87 23.37
C LYS A 348 -24.20 -13.36 23.72
N PRO A 349 -23.40 -12.61 24.49
CA PRO A 349 -22.09 -13.10 24.93
C PRO A 349 -22.25 -14.26 25.95
N LYS A 350 -21.46 -15.33 25.80
CA LYS A 350 -21.42 -16.47 26.74
C LYS A 350 -20.76 -16.12 28.05
N MET A 351 -19.76 -15.26 27.99
CA MET A 351 -18.96 -14.89 29.15
C MET A 351 -18.55 -13.42 29.06
N ARG A 352 -17.98 -12.93 30.13
CA ARG A 352 -17.45 -11.55 30.19
C ARG A 352 -16.13 -11.48 29.46
N HIS A 353 -16.19 -11.17 28.14
CA HIS A 353 -15.03 -11.01 27.26
C HIS A 353 -15.29 -9.89 26.26
N GLU A 354 -14.26 -9.52 25.52
CA GLU A 354 -14.40 -8.55 24.42
C GLU A 354 -15.16 -9.17 23.24
N SER A 355 -16.04 -8.39 22.65
CA SER A 355 -16.89 -8.82 21.53
C SER A 355 -16.07 -9.05 20.27
N TYR A 356 -16.37 -10.14 19.54
CA TYR A 356 -15.61 -10.50 18.33
C TYR A 356 -16.13 -9.83 17.06
N ILE A 357 -17.45 -9.79 16.82
CA ILE A 357 -18.07 -9.38 15.57
C ILE A 357 -17.93 -7.87 15.34
N PRO A 358 -17.20 -7.40 14.28
CA PRO A 358 -17.08 -5.98 13.99
C PRO A 358 -18.40 -5.42 13.42
N SER A 359 -18.95 -4.38 14.03
CA SER A 359 -20.23 -3.79 13.62
C SER A 359 -20.20 -3.27 12.18
N TYR A 360 -19.08 -2.70 11.72
CA TYR A 360 -18.93 -2.16 10.37
C TYR A 360 -18.91 -3.22 9.25
N LYS A 361 -18.70 -4.49 9.59
CA LYS A 361 -18.72 -5.63 8.63
C LYS A 361 -20.11 -6.24 8.49
N CYS A 362 -21.03 -5.93 9.39
CA CYS A 362 -22.38 -6.47 9.33
C CYS A 362 -23.18 -5.79 8.22
N PHE A 363 -23.77 -6.58 7.33
CA PHE A 363 -24.69 -6.09 6.29
C PHE A 363 -26.14 -6.00 6.78
N LEU A 364 -26.46 -6.61 7.94
CA LEU A 364 -27.75 -6.52 8.64
C LEU A 364 -27.47 -6.36 10.13
N LYS A 365 -28.22 -5.48 10.80
CA LYS A 365 -28.17 -5.28 12.25
C LYS A 365 -29.57 -4.92 12.73
N VAL A 366 -30.08 -5.70 13.71
CA VAL A 366 -31.38 -5.49 14.31
C VAL A 366 -31.24 -5.62 15.83
N GLY A 367 -31.63 -4.58 16.57
CA GLY A 367 -31.56 -4.58 18.03
C GLY A 367 -30.14 -4.75 18.57
N GLU A 368 -29.14 -4.22 17.85
CA GLU A 368 -27.75 -4.38 18.23
C GLU A 368 -27.34 -3.49 19.40
N VAL A 369 -26.56 -4.05 20.32
CA VAL A 369 -25.76 -3.35 21.31
C VAL A 369 -24.32 -3.38 20.87
N VAL A 370 -23.74 -2.21 20.62
CA VAL A 370 -22.35 -2.08 20.15
C VAL A 370 -21.48 -1.61 21.30
N ASN A 371 -20.34 -2.30 21.49
CA ASN A 371 -19.31 -1.91 22.42
C ASN A 371 -17.97 -1.85 21.68
N ASN A 372 -17.26 -0.73 21.78
CA ASN A 372 -15.96 -0.53 21.14
C ASN A 372 -15.94 -0.92 19.64
N GLY A 373 -17.00 -0.53 18.89
CA GLY A 373 -17.15 -0.83 17.47
C GLY A 373 -17.49 -2.29 17.13
N ARG A 374 -17.81 -3.11 18.13
CA ARG A 374 -18.15 -4.54 17.98
C ARG A 374 -19.52 -4.86 18.55
N ILE A 375 -20.19 -5.85 17.97
CA ILE A 375 -21.52 -6.30 18.41
C ILE A 375 -21.36 -7.08 19.72
N TYR A 376 -21.93 -6.54 20.79
CA TYR A 376 -22.02 -7.22 22.09
C TYR A 376 -23.21 -8.19 22.10
N SER A 377 -24.40 -7.71 21.70
CA SER A 377 -25.61 -8.51 21.53
C SER A 377 -26.46 -7.97 20.40
N ALA A 378 -27.35 -8.77 19.84
CA ALA A 378 -28.30 -8.33 18.83
C ALA A 378 -29.47 -9.32 18.69
N SER A 379 -30.65 -8.83 18.29
CA SER A 379 -31.76 -9.71 17.91
C SER A 379 -31.47 -10.44 16.59
N CYS A 380 -30.80 -9.76 15.63
CA CYS A 380 -30.31 -10.39 14.41
C CYS A 380 -29.08 -9.65 13.85
N VAL A 381 -28.05 -10.40 13.45
CA VAL A 381 -26.86 -9.90 12.78
C VAL A 381 -26.61 -10.68 11.50
N GLY A 382 -26.46 -9.96 10.38
CA GLY A 382 -26.04 -10.52 9.09
C GLY A 382 -24.57 -10.17 8.81
N ILE A 383 -23.74 -11.17 8.57
CA ILE A 383 -22.29 -11.02 8.35
C ILE A 383 -21.77 -12.13 7.43
N THR A 384 -20.70 -11.83 6.67
CA THR A 384 -19.97 -12.85 5.89
C THR A 384 -18.85 -13.42 6.75
N LEU A 385 -18.78 -14.74 6.89
CA LEU A 385 -17.89 -15.47 7.80
C LEU A 385 -17.07 -16.52 7.07
N THR A 386 -15.94 -16.89 7.69
CA THR A 386 -15.18 -18.09 7.39
C THR A 386 -15.46 -19.18 8.44
N GLU A 387 -14.96 -20.40 8.22
CA GLU A 387 -15.03 -21.48 9.22
C GLU A 387 -14.30 -21.11 10.51
N VAL A 388 -13.24 -20.31 10.41
CA VAL A 388 -12.47 -19.85 11.57
C VAL A 388 -13.29 -18.86 12.40
N ASP A 389 -13.93 -17.87 11.72
CA ASP A 389 -14.82 -16.93 12.40
C ASP A 389 -15.98 -17.64 13.12
N MET A 390 -16.58 -18.63 12.46
CA MET A 390 -17.68 -19.40 13.05
C MET A 390 -17.23 -20.19 14.28
N SER A 391 -16.03 -20.75 14.27
CA SER A 391 -15.45 -21.43 15.43
C SER A 391 -15.29 -20.48 16.63
N ILE A 392 -14.80 -19.25 16.38
CA ILE A 392 -14.67 -18.22 17.41
C ILE A 392 -16.04 -17.80 17.93
N ILE A 393 -16.99 -17.52 17.03
CA ILE A 393 -18.36 -17.13 17.39
C ILE A 393 -19.01 -18.20 18.29
N ASN A 394 -18.88 -19.47 17.92
CA ASN A 394 -19.38 -20.59 18.74
C ASN A 394 -18.71 -20.67 20.11
N GLY A 395 -17.48 -20.23 20.25
CA GLY A 395 -16.76 -20.15 21.52
C GLY A 395 -17.24 -19.03 22.43
N VAL A 396 -17.56 -17.86 21.87
CA VAL A 396 -17.74 -16.62 22.63
C VAL A 396 -19.16 -16.10 22.69
N TYR A 397 -20.08 -16.58 21.83
CA TYR A 397 -21.49 -16.19 21.82
C TYR A 397 -22.44 -17.38 21.96
N GLU A 398 -23.62 -17.10 22.52
CA GLU A 398 -24.83 -17.90 22.43
C GLU A 398 -25.76 -17.27 21.40
N TYR A 399 -26.52 -18.11 20.70
CA TYR A 399 -27.53 -17.69 19.74
C TYR A 399 -28.60 -18.75 19.57
N SER A 400 -29.82 -18.39 19.18
CA SER A 400 -30.93 -19.34 19.01
C SER A 400 -30.76 -20.22 17.77
N HIS A 401 -30.48 -19.59 16.64
CA HIS A 401 -30.26 -20.28 15.35
C HIS A 401 -29.49 -19.41 14.38
N ILE A 402 -29.07 -20.01 13.27
CA ILE A 402 -28.39 -19.33 12.15
C ILE A 402 -29.08 -19.68 10.84
N GLU A 403 -29.12 -18.71 9.92
CA GLU A 403 -29.46 -18.91 8.52
C GLU A 403 -28.20 -18.71 7.67
N ILE A 404 -27.92 -19.66 6.77
CA ILE A 404 -26.72 -19.65 5.93
C ILE A 404 -27.13 -19.50 4.47
N SER A 405 -26.35 -18.72 3.74
CA SER A 405 -26.49 -18.54 2.30
C SER A 405 -25.12 -18.34 1.65
N ASN A 406 -25.08 -18.46 0.33
CA ASN A 406 -23.87 -18.24 -0.48
C ASN A 406 -22.64 -19.02 0.00
N LEU A 407 -22.85 -20.27 0.46
CA LEU A 407 -21.77 -21.13 0.95
C LEU A 407 -20.85 -21.55 -0.19
N LYS A 408 -19.56 -21.34 0.01
CA LYS A 408 -18.49 -21.79 -0.88
C LYS A 408 -17.45 -22.54 -0.07
N ILE A 409 -16.89 -23.58 -0.68
CA ILE A 409 -15.86 -24.41 -0.06
C ILE A 409 -14.61 -24.52 -0.93
N SER A 410 -13.45 -24.58 -0.31
CA SER A 410 -12.17 -24.87 -0.95
C SER A 410 -11.40 -25.91 -0.16
N ARG A 411 -10.62 -26.72 -0.84
CA ARG A 411 -9.78 -27.72 -0.18
C ARG A 411 -8.76 -27.04 0.72
N LYS A 412 -8.66 -27.49 1.97
CA LYS A 412 -7.63 -27.09 2.93
C LYS A 412 -6.27 -27.68 2.56
N GLY A 413 -5.19 -26.92 2.75
CA GLY A 413 -3.82 -27.40 2.61
C GLY A 413 -2.80 -26.36 3.04
N TYR A 414 -1.59 -26.81 3.28
CA TYR A 414 -0.48 -25.91 3.58
C TYR A 414 0.00 -25.17 2.33
N LEU A 415 0.58 -24.00 2.51
CA LEU A 415 1.20 -23.25 1.42
C LEU A 415 2.26 -24.11 0.70
N PRO A 416 2.49 -23.88 -0.60
CA PRO A 416 3.56 -24.57 -1.34
C PRO A 416 4.90 -24.44 -0.63
N ILE A 417 5.68 -25.51 -0.63
CA ILE A 417 6.96 -25.58 0.06
C ILE A 417 7.94 -24.46 -0.34
N GLU A 418 7.87 -24.00 -1.58
CA GLU A 418 8.68 -22.90 -2.08
C GLU A 418 8.30 -21.55 -1.43
N ILE A 419 7.03 -21.33 -1.14
CA ILE A 419 6.54 -20.14 -0.38
C ILE A 419 7.02 -20.27 1.07
N ILE A 420 6.84 -21.42 1.69
CA ILE A 420 7.29 -21.69 3.07
C ILE A 420 8.79 -21.43 3.20
N LYS A 421 9.61 -21.96 2.30
CA LYS A 421 11.06 -21.73 2.28
C LYS A 421 11.40 -20.25 2.13
N SER A 422 10.68 -19.52 1.29
CA SER A 422 10.89 -18.08 1.09
C SER A 422 10.58 -17.27 2.36
N ILE A 423 9.52 -17.62 3.08
CA ILE A 423 9.16 -16.98 4.35
C ILE A 423 10.24 -17.26 5.40
N ILE A 424 10.71 -18.50 5.50
CA ILE A 424 11.76 -18.91 6.45
C ILE A 424 13.07 -18.16 6.13
N GLU A 425 13.45 -18.03 4.86
CA GLU A 425 14.65 -17.29 4.45
C GLU A 425 14.57 -15.81 4.85
N LEU A 426 13.43 -15.16 4.59
CA LEU A 426 13.20 -13.78 4.99
C LEU A 426 13.21 -13.60 6.53
N TYR A 427 12.64 -14.58 7.24
CA TYR A 427 12.65 -14.57 8.72
C TYR A 427 14.08 -14.71 9.28
N LYS A 428 14.87 -15.65 8.76
CA LYS A 428 16.28 -15.84 9.15
C LYS A 428 17.07 -14.56 8.94
N LYS A 429 17.00 -13.98 7.74
CA LYS A 429 17.69 -12.73 7.41
C LYS A 429 17.30 -11.58 8.35
N LYS A 430 16.01 -11.41 8.66
CA LYS A 430 15.55 -10.44 9.66
C LYS A 430 16.14 -10.70 11.03
N THR A 431 16.18 -11.97 11.47
CA THR A 431 16.63 -12.34 12.81
C THR A 431 18.14 -12.17 12.97
N GLU A 432 18.92 -12.50 11.95
CA GLU A 432 20.38 -12.33 11.90
C GLU A 432 20.80 -10.84 12.01
N LEU A 433 19.97 -9.94 11.54
CA LEU A 433 20.22 -8.49 11.56
C LEU A 433 19.71 -7.80 12.84
N LYS A 434 18.87 -8.48 13.65
CA LYS A 434 18.24 -7.89 14.83
C LYS A 434 19.27 -7.61 15.92
N GLY A 435 19.41 -6.32 16.29
CA GLY A 435 20.31 -5.89 17.36
C GLY A 435 21.80 -5.83 16.97
N VAL A 436 22.11 -5.98 15.68
CA VAL A 436 23.49 -5.85 15.17
C VAL A 436 23.77 -4.38 14.93
N SER A 437 24.79 -3.84 15.64
CA SER A 437 25.18 -2.43 15.51
C SER A 437 25.57 -2.07 14.07
N GLY A 438 25.04 -0.96 13.56
CA GLY A 438 25.24 -0.49 12.19
C GLY A 438 24.44 -1.23 11.13
N LYS A 439 23.54 -2.15 11.53
CA LYS A 439 22.67 -2.92 10.63
C LYS A 439 21.17 -2.62 10.83
N GLU A 440 20.85 -1.58 11.57
CA GLU A 440 19.47 -1.21 11.93
C GLU A 440 18.61 -1.01 10.68
N GLN A 441 19.15 -0.35 9.65
CA GLN A 441 18.46 -0.11 8.39
C GLN A 441 18.20 -1.41 7.60
N GLU A 442 19.23 -2.27 7.47
CA GLU A 442 19.07 -3.56 6.80
C GLU A 442 18.05 -4.45 7.53
N TYR A 443 18.03 -4.39 8.88
CA TYR A 443 16.99 -5.05 9.67
C TYR A 443 15.59 -4.55 9.35
N LEU A 444 15.38 -3.22 9.28
CA LEU A 444 14.07 -2.62 8.97
C LEU A 444 13.58 -3.02 7.57
N VAL A 445 14.47 -2.99 6.57
CA VAL A 445 14.15 -3.46 5.20
C VAL A 445 13.76 -4.94 5.21
N SER A 446 14.53 -5.79 5.90
CA SER A 446 14.26 -7.23 5.98
C SER A 446 12.96 -7.53 6.72
N LYS A 447 12.65 -6.76 7.78
CA LYS A 447 11.37 -6.80 8.50
C LYS A 447 10.21 -6.40 7.59
N GLY A 448 10.38 -5.34 6.80
CA GLY A 448 9.38 -4.88 5.82
C GLY A 448 9.10 -5.92 4.74
N LEU A 449 10.13 -6.58 4.21
CA LEU A 449 9.97 -7.66 3.23
C LEU A 449 9.24 -8.88 3.82
N LEU A 450 9.59 -9.30 5.04
CA LEU A 450 8.89 -10.40 5.73
C LEU A 450 7.42 -10.04 5.96
N ASN A 451 7.13 -8.84 6.43
CA ASN A 451 5.77 -8.36 6.64
C ASN A 451 4.96 -8.19 5.34
N SER A 452 5.61 -8.20 4.20
CA SER A 452 4.96 -8.12 2.88
C SER A 452 4.59 -9.50 2.29
N CYS A 453 4.83 -10.59 3.03
CA CYS A 453 4.46 -11.95 2.60
C CYS A 453 2.95 -12.23 2.76
N TYR A 454 2.24 -11.47 3.58
CA TYR A 454 0.82 -11.61 3.93
C TYR A 454 0.01 -10.33 3.72
#